data_7c1b5a788e841d5c546a40933f7d7c07
#
_entry.id   7c1b5a788e841d5c546a40933f7d7c07
#
_cell.length_a   1.000
_cell.length_b   1.000
_cell.length_c   1.000
_cell.angle_alpha   90.00
_cell.angle_beta   90.00
_cell.angle_gamma   90.00
#
_symmetry.space_group_name_H-M   'P 1'
#
loop_
_entity.id
_entity.type
_entity.pdbx_description
1 polymer ?
#
loop_
_entity_poly.entity_id
_entity_poly.type
_entity_poly.pdbx_seq_one_letter_code
_entity_poly.pdbx_strand_id
1 'polypeptide(L)'
;MKFLLAIYKYNPFGGLQRDTLRLIRELAGRGHGVVVFTTAWDGPEPPAGTSLELVPASKLRSNHANMAKFAAAFRARLERHDFDVSVAMSRIPGADFYFAADVCMKVYWSKIHSAFALRFNPRYAAFLRQEQAVVAPPSRTRIACIARAQMDDYAAAYGMEPDRMFLLPPGMDPACRRPPEPEAEAIRAGIRSSNQALPEHTVILIVSNSIYNKGTDRAITAVAALPDERKKKLRLWFVGRLPDEIRTSLAEAGLAEQSILFGQTDGVRDHMLGADLFLHPARNESAGSALIEALAAGLPVLTTDICGFAPYVQKATGTVLESPFRQDKLAEMLSDMIPRLDELKRRTLEYAVKEDFCSRAKVFADILEKR
;
A
#
# COMPACT_ATOMS: atom_id res chain seq x y z
N MET A 1 17.72 -20.74 -12.03
CA MET A 1 17.41 -21.12 -10.63
C MET A 1 15.93 -21.51 -10.53
N LYS A 2 15.56 -22.21 -9.49
CA LYS A 2 14.17 -22.56 -9.16
C LYS A 2 13.75 -21.91 -7.85
N PHE A 3 12.71 -21.10 -7.90
CA PHE A 3 12.19 -20.35 -6.74
C PHE A 3 10.89 -20.98 -6.22
N LEU A 4 10.74 -21.05 -4.90
CA LEU A 4 9.51 -21.46 -4.24
C LEU A 4 8.90 -20.23 -3.54
N LEU A 5 7.80 -19.68 -4.10
CA LEU A 5 7.08 -18.54 -3.54
C LEU A 5 5.84 -19.01 -2.78
N ALA A 6 5.71 -18.67 -1.51
CA ALA A 6 4.54 -18.98 -0.71
C ALA A 6 3.69 -17.73 -0.48
N ILE A 7 2.45 -17.75 -0.96
CA ILE A 7 1.42 -16.76 -0.68
C ILE A 7 0.15 -17.46 -0.21
N TYR A 8 -0.46 -17.02 0.91
CA TYR A 8 -1.61 -17.72 1.45
C TYR A 8 -2.77 -17.82 0.47
N LYS A 9 -3.15 -16.71 -0.15
CA LYS A 9 -4.19 -16.64 -1.20
C LYS A 9 -3.83 -15.51 -2.16
N TYR A 10 -3.93 -15.78 -3.45
CA TYR A 10 -3.86 -14.76 -4.48
C TYR A 10 -5.26 -14.34 -4.92
N ASN A 11 -5.49 -13.02 -5.04
CA ASN A 11 -6.62 -12.40 -5.73
C ASN A 11 -6.09 -11.14 -6.44
N PRO A 12 -6.73 -10.62 -7.49
CA PRO A 12 -6.18 -9.51 -8.29
C PRO A 12 -6.15 -8.17 -7.54
N PHE A 13 -6.79 -8.09 -6.37
CA PHE A 13 -6.95 -6.86 -5.61
C PHE A 13 -6.00 -6.81 -4.41
N GLY A 14 -5.20 -5.74 -4.30
CA GLY A 14 -4.31 -5.50 -3.18
C GLY A 14 -2.84 -5.35 -3.56
N GLY A 15 -2.09 -4.63 -2.71
CA GLY A 15 -0.67 -4.32 -2.93
C GLY A 15 0.21 -5.56 -2.93
N LEU A 16 0.05 -6.43 -1.93
CA LEU A 16 0.82 -7.67 -1.81
C LEU A 16 0.66 -8.58 -3.03
N GLN A 17 -0.55 -8.74 -3.53
CA GLN A 17 -0.84 -9.58 -4.69
C GLN A 17 -0.22 -9.02 -5.96
N ARG A 18 -0.31 -7.70 -6.16
CA ARG A 18 0.36 -7.02 -7.27
C ARG A 18 1.87 -7.19 -7.21
N ASP A 19 2.47 -7.01 -6.04
CA ASP A 19 3.91 -7.21 -5.84
C ASP A 19 4.32 -8.67 -6.07
N THR A 20 3.51 -9.64 -5.62
CA THR A 20 3.74 -11.07 -5.87
C THR A 20 3.76 -11.37 -7.36
N LEU A 21 2.76 -10.92 -8.11
CA LEU A 21 2.69 -11.17 -9.56
C LEU A 21 3.86 -10.50 -10.31
N ARG A 22 4.26 -9.29 -9.90
CA ARG A 22 5.42 -8.60 -10.49
C ARG A 22 6.71 -9.37 -10.24
N LEU A 23 6.92 -9.87 -9.03
CA LEU A 23 8.08 -10.69 -8.71
C LEU A 23 8.10 -11.99 -9.52
N ILE A 24 6.96 -12.68 -9.64
CA ILE A 24 6.82 -13.88 -10.47
C ILE A 24 7.19 -13.57 -11.93
N ARG A 25 6.64 -12.50 -12.49
CA ARG A 25 6.93 -12.07 -13.87
C ARG A 25 8.40 -11.72 -14.08
N GLU A 26 9.01 -11.05 -13.13
CA GLU A 26 10.42 -10.69 -13.17
C GLU A 26 11.31 -11.93 -13.17
N LEU A 27 11.08 -12.85 -12.22
CA LEU A 27 11.86 -14.10 -12.12
C LEU A 27 11.67 -14.99 -13.35
N ALA A 28 10.44 -15.20 -13.81
CA ALA A 28 10.14 -15.98 -15.00
C ALA A 28 10.73 -15.33 -16.27
N GLY A 29 10.66 -13.99 -16.39
CA GLY A 29 11.26 -13.22 -17.49
C GLY A 29 12.77 -13.33 -17.55
N ARG A 30 13.45 -13.61 -16.42
CA ARG A 30 14.88 -13.92 -16.35
C ARG A 30 15.22 -15.39 -16.66
N GLY A 31 14.21 -16.21 -17.03
CA GLY A 31 14.39 -17.61 -17.34
C GLY A 31 14.45 -18.54 -16.13
N HIS A 32 13.99 -18.10 -14.95
CA HIS A 32 13.92 -18.93 -13.76
C HIS A 32 12.62 -19.72 -13.69
N GLY A 33 12.70 -20.92 -13.10
CA GLY A 33 11.51 -21.69 -12.73
C GLY A 33 10.90 -21.13 -11.44
N VAL A 34 9.59 -20.93 -11.41
CA VAL A 34 8.87 -20.43 -10.24
C VAL A 34 7.77 -21.40 -9.85
N VAL A 35 7.78 -21.85 -8.60
CA VAL A 35 6.70 -22.64 -8.00
C VAL A 35 5.94 -21.74 -7.02
N VAL A 36 4.65 -21.51 -7.25
CA VAL A 36 3.79 -20.73 -6.35
C VAL A 36 3.00 -21.67 -5.46
N PHE A 37 3.31 -21.69 -4.19
CA PHE A 37 2.63 -22.45 -3.16
C PHE A 37 1.52 -21.60 -2.53
N THR A 38 0.25 -21.99 -2.70
CA THR A 38 -0.89 -21.16 -2.31
C THR A 38 -2.13 -22.00 -1.95
N THR A 39 -3.09 -21.41 -1.23
CA THR A 39 -4.38 -22.06 -0.97
C THR A 39 -5.38 -21.86 -2.10
N ALA A 40 -5.26 -20.78 -2.85
CA ALA A 40 -6.12 -20.45 -3.98
C ALA A 40 -5.43 -19.41 -4.87
N TRP A 41 -5.63 -19.53 -6.16
CA TRP A 41 -5.19 -18.56 -7.16
C TRP A 41 -6.39 -18.06 -7.95
N ASP A 42 -6.79 -16.82 -7.65
CA ASP A 42 -7.87 -16.11 -8.32
C ASP A 42 -7.23 -14.89 -9.04
N GLY A 43 -6.68 -15.14 -10.21
CA GLY A 43 -5.88 -14.15 -10.93
C GLY A 43 -5.59 -14.55 -12.37
N PRO A 44 -4.79 -13.78 -13.09
CA PRO A 44 -4.40 -14.11 -14.45
C PRO A 44 -3.60 -15.41 -14.47
N GLU A 45 -3.55 -16.02 -15.65
CA GLU A 45 -2.68 -17.19 -15.89
C GLU A 45 -1.24 -16.82 -15.53
N PRO A 46 -0.55 -17.64 -14.72
CA PRO A 46 0.84 -17.41 -14.39
C PRO A 46 1.71 -17.41 -15.66
N PRO A 47 2.78 -16.61 -15.72
CA PRO A 47 3.68 -16.60 -16.86
C PRO A 47 4.35 -17.95 -17.10
N ALA A 48 4.77 -18.21 -18.34
CA ALA A 48 5.51 -19.42 -18.70
C ALA A 48 6.70 -19.66 -17.73
N GLY A 49 6.95 -20.92 -17.39
CA GLY A 49 7.97 -21.28 -16.38
C GLY A 49 7.47 -21.21 -14.93
N THR A 50 6.19 -20.86 -14.71
CA THR A 50 5.57 -20.84 -13.38
C THR A 50 4.60 -22.01 -13.23
N SER A 51 4.63 -22.68 -12.07
CA SER A 51 3.67 -23.72 -11.69
C SER A 51 2.97 -23.38 -10.38
N LEU A 52 1.73 -23.85 -10.23
CA LEU A 52 0.94 -23.65 -9.00
C LEU A 52 0.87 -24.96 -8.21
N GLU A 53 1.22 -24.91 -6.94
CA GLU A 53 0.99 -25.98 -5.96
C GLU A 53 -0.11 -25.53 -4.99
N LEU A 54 -1.28 -26.16 -5.08
CA LEU A 54 -2.46 -25.77 -4.29
C LEU A 54 -2.59 -26.60 -3.01
N VAL A 55 -2.74 -25.91 -1.87
CA VAL A 55 -3.07 -26.48 -0.56
C VAL A 55 -4.43 -25.97 -0.12
N PRO A 56 -5.53 -26.67 -0.38
CA PRO A 56 -6.85 -26.15 -0.12
C PRO A 56 -7.09 -25.80 1.36
N ALA A 57 -7.60 -24.59 1.59
CA ALA A 57 -8.08 -24.14 2.89
C ALA A 57 -9.46 -24.77 3.20
N SER A 58 -9.70 -25.10 4.47
CA SER A 58 -10.99 -25.60 4.91
C SER A 58 -11.97 -24.47 5.21
N LYS A 59 -13.16 -24.51 4.64
CA LYS A 59 -14.24 -23.55 4.97
C LYS A 59 -14.76 -23.69 6.41
N LEU A 60 -14.54 -24.84 7.02
CA LEU A 60 -14.98 -25.15 8.40
C LEU A 60 -14.00 -24.68 9.47
N ARG A 61 -12.83 -24.18 9.09
CA ARG A 61 -11.80 -23.73 10.03
C ARG A 61 -11.75 -22.20 10.10
N SER A 62 -11.34 -21.69 11.26
CA SER A 62 -11.03 -20.27 11.43
C SER A 62 -9.83 -19.85 10.56
N ASN A 63 -9.72 -18.56 10.27
CA ASN A 63 -8.65 -18.02 9.43
C ASN A 63 -7.25 -18.34 9.99
N HIS A 64 -7.06 -18.19 11.31
CA HIS A 64 -5.78 -18.50 11.97
C HIS A 64 -5.45 -20.00 11.97
N ALA A 65 -6.45 -20.89 12.05
CA ALA A 65 -6.23 -22.32 11.95
C ALA A 65 -5.84 -22.75 10.52
N ASN A 66 -6.44 -22.14 9.51
CA ASN A 66 -6.05 -22.37 8.11
C ASN A 66 -4.64 -21.84 7.83
N MET A 67 -4.26 -20.68 8.38
CA MET A 67 -2.89 -20.14 8.26
C MET A 67 -1.86 -21.07 8.92
N ALA A 68 -2.18 -21.62 10.11
CA ALA A 68 -1.30 -22.57 10.79
C ALA A 68 -1.13 -23.87 9.97
N LYS A 69 -2.23 -24.39 9.38
CA LYS A 69 -2.18 -25.56 8.48
C LYS A 69 -1.32 -25.26 7.24
N PHE A 70 -1.50 -24.09 6.63
CA PHE A 70 -0.72 -23.67 5.47
C PHE A 70 0.77 -23.55 5.80
N ALA A 71 1.12 -22.95 6.94
CA ALA A 71 2.50 -22.85 7.41
C ALA A 71 3.14 -24.25 7.66
N ALA A 72 2.38 -25.18 8.22
CA ALA A 72 2.84 -26.56 8.42
C ALA A 72 3.07 -27.30 7.07
N ALA A 73 2.14 -27.13 6.12
CA ALA A 73 2.27 -27.69 4.78
C ALA A 73 3.46 -27.08 4.02
N PHE A 74 3.70 -25.76 4.17
CA PHE A 74 4.85 -25.10 3.56
C PHE A 74 6.16 -25.62 4.17
N ARG A 75 6.24 -25.83 5.47
CA ARG A 75 7.43 -26.43 6.11
C ARG A 75 7.73 -27.82 5.55
N ALA A 76 6.72 -28.69 5.45
CA ALA A 76 6.89 -30.01 4.82
C ALA A 76 7.30 -29.90 3.34
N ARG A 77 6.83 -28.84 2.63
CA ARG A 77 7.23 -28.58 1.24
C ARG A 77 8.70 -28.19 1.12
N LEU A 78 9.22 -27.42 2.09
CA LEU A 78 10.64 -27.02 2.13
C LEU A 78 11.58 -28.23 2.26
N GLU A 79 11.16 -29.30 2.94
CA GLU A 79 11.96 -30.54 3.14
C GLU A 79 12.26 -31.30 1.84
N ARG A 80 11.60 -30.98 0.73
CA ARG A 80 11.89 -31.62 -0.58
C ARG A 80 13.19 -31.13 -1.20
N HIS A 81 13.69 -29.96 -0.80
CA HIS A 81 14.95 -29.37 -1.30
C HIS A 81 15.10 -29.34 -2.84
N ASP A 82 13.98 -29.21 -3.58
CA ASP A 82 13.94 -29.19 -5.04
C ASP A 82 13.83 -27.76 -5.61
N PHE A 83 14.27 -26.80 -4.85
CA PHE A 83 14.34 -25.36 -5.19
C PHE A 83 15.67 -24.76 -4.67
N ASP A 84 16.08 -23.62 -5.24
CA ASP A 84 17.29 -22.91 -4.83
C ASP A 84 17.01 -21.86 -3.74
N VAL A 85 15.87 -21.16 -3.83
CA VAL A 85 15.49 -20.08 -2.92
C VAL A 85 14.00 -20.14 -2.61
N SER A 86 13.64 -19.94 -1.35
CA SER A 86 12.26 -19.83 -0.88
C SER A 86 11.92 -18.42 -0.44
N VAL A 87 10.73 -17.94 -0.84
CA VAL A 87 10.24 -16.60 -0.52
C VAL A 87 8.82 -16.69 0.04
N ALA A 88 8.61 -16.20 1.26
CA ALA A 88 7.28 -16.06 1.85
C ALA A 88 6.73 -14.65 1.59
N MET A 89 5.63 -14.57 0.87
CA MET A 89 4.89 -13.31 0.63
C MET A 89 3.90 -12.98 1.76
N SER A 90 3.83 -13.83 2.78
CA SER A 90 3.04 -13.66 4.01
C SER A 90 3.90 -14.09 5.19
N ARG A 91 3.42 -13.88 6.43
CA ARG A 91 4.13 -14.31 7.65
C ARG A 91 4.14 -15.83 7.81
N ILE A 92 4.92 -16.52 6.99
CA ILE A 92 5.04 -17.99 6.94
C ILE A 92 6.47 -18.35 7.36
N PRO A 93 6.67 -19.04 8.49
CA PRO A 93 8.00 -19.39 8.97
C PRO A 93 8.71 -20.42 8.09
N GLY A 94 10.04 -20.32 8.02
CA GLY A 94 10.93 -21.28 7.41
C GLY A 94 11.48 -20.90 6.03
N ALA A 95 10.94 -19.88 5.37
CA ALA A 95 11.47 -19.37 4.11
C ALA A 95 12.85 -18.70 4.30
N ASP A 96 13.66 -18.68 3.25
CA ASP A 96 14.92 -17.93 3.20
C ASP A 96 14.64 -16.43 3.27
N PHE A 97 13.57 -15.97 2.60
CA PHE A 97 13.17 -14.57 2.56
C PHE A 97 11.69 -14.39 2.93
N TYR A 98 11.40 -13.30 3.62
CA TYR A 98 10.04 -12.83 3.87
C TYR A 98 9.86 -11.43 3.29
N PHE A 99 8.84 -11.26 2.44
CA PHE A 99 8.41 -9.97 1.92
C PHE A 99 7.41 -9.33 2.89
N ALA A 100 7.86 -8.31 3.62
CA ALA A 100 7.06 -7.65 4.66
C ALA A 100 6.15 -6.57 4.08
N ALA A 101 5.02 -6.97 3.47
CA ALA A 101 4.04 -6.06 2.90
C ALA A 101 3.24 -5.27 3.95
N ASP A 102 3.07 -5.84 5.15
CA ASP A 102 2.27 -5.26 6.23
C ASP A 102 3.17 -4.67 7.34
N VAL A 103 2.59 -3.81 8.17
CA VAL A 103 3.25 -3.28 9.39
C VAL A 103 3.67 -4.40 10.35
N CYS A 104 4.63 -4.14 11.23
CA CYS A 104 4.96 -5.01 12.35
C CYS A 104 3.70 -5.20 13.23
N MET A 105 3.17 -6.41 13.25
CA MET A 105 1.88 -6.71 13.89
C MET A 105 1.94 -6.51 15.40
N LYS A 106 3.05 -6.91 16.02
CA LYS A 106 3.25 -6.73 17.46
C LYS A 106 3.18 -5.26 17.85
N VAL A 107 3.87 -4.37 17.12
CA VAL A 107 3.85 -2.93 17.38
C VAL A 107 2.49 -2.33 17.09
N TYR A 108 1.89 -2.66 15.94
CA TYR A 108 0.58 -2.12 15.57
C TYR A 108 -0.51 -2.54 16.55
N TRP A 109 -0.60 -3.83 16.87
CA TRP A 109 -1.66 -4.33 17.76
C TRP A 109 -1.49 -3.88 19.19
N SER A 110 -0.27 -3.64 19.68
CA SER A 110 -0.07 -3.08 21.02
C SER A 110 -0.61 -1.66 21.18
N LYS A 111 -0.77 -0.93 20.06
CA LYS A 111 -1.36 0.43 20.06
C LYS A 111 -2.91 0.42 20.12
N ILE A 112 -3.55 -0.67 19.67
CA ILE A 112 -5.01 -0.74 19.50
C ILE A 112 -5.70 -1.80 20.35
N HIS A 113 -4.95 -2.69 20.98
CA HIS A 113 -5.48 -3.76 21.85
C HIS A 113 -4.75 -3.78 23.18
N SER A 114 -5.48 -4.14 24.26
CA SER A 114 -4.89 -4.36 25.56
C SER A 114 -3.97 -5.59 25.56
N ALA A 115 -2.97 -5.60 26.44
CA ALA A 115 -2.08 -6.76 26.62
C ALA A 115 -2.84 -8.05 26.93
N PHE A 116 -3.96 -7.95 27.67
CA PHE A 116 -4.86 -9.07 27.94
C PHE A 116 -5.46 -9.63 26.65
N ALA A 117 -6.03 -8.75 25.78
CA ALA A 117 -6.62 -9.18 24.50
C ALA A 117 -5.58 -9.86 23.60
N LEU A 118 -4.37 -9.32 23.52
CA LEU A 118 -3.28 -9.91 22.72
C LEU A 118 -2.84 -11.28 23.22
N ARG A 119 -2.84 -11.48 24.56
CA ARG A 119 -2.38 -12.73 25.17
C ARG A 119 -3.45 -13.83 25.12
N PHE A 120 -4.71 -13.50 25.36
CA PHE A 120 -5.78 -14.49 25.57
C PHE A 120 -6.71 -14.68 24.36
N ASN A 121 -6.68 -13.79 23.37
CA ASN A 121 -7.41 -14.03 22.14
C ASN A 121 -6.63 -15.00 21.24
N PRO A 122 -7.18 -16.20 20.94
CA PRO A 122 -6.47 -17.23 20.17
C PRO A 122 -6.02 -16.76 18.79
N ARG A 123 -6.79 -15.87 18.17
CA ARG A 123 -6.47 -15.29 16.87
C ARG A 123 -5.21 -14.43 16.95
N TYR A 124 -5.15 -13.49 17.90
CA TYR A 124 -4.00 -12.59 18.06
C TYR A 124 -2.75 -13.36 18.47
N ALA A 125 -2.89 -14.25 19.44
CA ALA A 125 -1.80 -15.11 19.88
C ALA A 125 -1.22 -15.98 18.75
N ALA A 126 -2.08 -16.52 17.87
CA ALA A 126 -1.63 -17.32 16.73
C ALA A 126 -0.82 -16.49 15.71
N PHE A 127 -1.32 -15.32 15.33
CA PHE A 127 -0.63 -14.46 14.36
C PHE A 127 0.66 -13.85 14.93
N LEU A 128 0.68 -13.46 16.20
CA LEU A 128 1.91 -12.99 16.86
C LEU A 128 2.98 -14.08 16.96
N ARG A 129 2.58 -15.34 17.25
CA ARG A 129 3.51 -16.48 17.20
C ARG A 129 4.09 -16.71 15.81
N GLN A 130 3.29 -16.55 14.75
CA GLN A 130 3.80 -16.66 13.38
C GLN A 130 4.78 -15.55 13.04
N GLU A 131 4.45 -14.29 13.37
CA GLU A 131 5.36 -13.17 13.16
C GLU A 131 6.67 -13.40 13.92
N GLN A 132 6.60 -13.75 15.20
CA GLN A 132 7.77 -14.06 16.02
C GLN A 132 8.62 -15.17 15.39
N ALA A 133 8.00 -16.25 14.90
CA ALA A 133 8.72 -17.37 14.28
C ALA A 133 9.42 -16.99 12.96
N VAL A 134 8.96 -15.95 12.27
CA VAL A 134 9.63 -15.42 11.07
C VAL A 134 10.77 -14.47 11.43
N VAL A 135 10.54 -13.54 12.36
CA VAL A 135 11.44 -12.40 12.57
C VAL A 135 12.41 -12.58 13.74
N ALA A 136 11.98 -13.20 14.85
CA ALA A 136 12.80 -13.32 16.06
C ALA A 136 13.83 -14.47 15.93
N PRO A 137 14.95 -14.38 16.68
CA PRO A 137 15.85 -15.53 16.83
C PRO A 137 15.11 -16.78 17.35
N PRO A 138 15.48 -18.00 16.88
CA PRO A 138 16.62 -18.34 16.05
C PRO A 138 16.37 -18.31 14.54
N SER A 139 15.32 -17.66 14.04
CA SER A 139 15.03 -17.55 12.62
C SER A 139 16.22 -16.91 11.88
N ARG A 140 16.54 -17.45 10.72
CA ARG A 140 17.54 -16.90 9.79
C ARG A 140 16.91 -16.25 8.56
N THR A 141 15.57 -16.18 8.52
CA THR A 141 14.83 -15.53 7.41
C THR A 141 15.28 -14.09 7.23
N ARG A 142 15.66 -13.70 6.03
CA ARG A 142 15.97 -12.32 5.66
C ARG A 142 14.68 -11.58 5.32
N ILE A 143 14.54 -10.34 5.80
CA ILE A 143 13.28 -9.61 5.70
C ILE A 143 13.42 -8.47 4.67
N ALA A 144 12.65 -8.57 3.60
CA ALA A 144 12.49 -7.53 2.60
C ALA A 144 11.42 -6.54 3.07
N CYS A 145 11.83 -5.42 3.66
CA CYS A 145 10.95 -4.35 4.12
C CYS A 145 10.62 -3.39 2.98
N ILE A 146 9.41 -2.85 2.97
CA ILE A 146 8.95 -1.86 1.97
C ILE A 146 8.87 -0.44 2.54
N ALA A 147 9.10 -0.28 3.84
CA ALA A 147 9.18 1.01 4.51
C ALA A 147 10.23 0.96 5.62
N ARG A 148 10.93 2.09 5.83
CA ARG A 148 11.97 2.19 6.88
C ARG A 148 11.40 1.94 8.27
N ALA A 149 10.23 2.48 8.57
CA ALA A 149 9.54 2.28 9.84
C ALA A 149 9.30 0.81 10.19
N GLN A 150 9.15 -0.08 9.21
CA GLN A 150 9.05 -1.53 9.47
C GLN A 150 10.35 -2.09 10.03
N MET A 151 11.50 -1.65 9.52
CA MET A 151 12.81 -2.10 10.02
C MET A 151 13.00 -1.67 11.47
N ASP A 152 12.66 -0.42 11.78
CA ASP A 152 12.75 0.14 13.14
C ASP A 152 11.80 -0.59 14.10
N ASP A 153 10.56 -0.86 13.67
CA ASP A 153 9.57 -1.60 14.43
C ASP A 153 10.02 -3.05 14.71
N TYR A 154 10.56 -3.78 13.71
CA TYR A 154 11.05 -5.15 13.91
C TYR A 154 12.29 -5.19 14.82
N ALA A 155 13.21 -4.23 14.67
CA ALA A 155 14.36 -4.11 15.53
C ALA A 155 13.94 -3.87 17.00
N ALA A 156 13.06 -2.91 17.23
CA ALA A 156 12.58 -2.56 18.58
C ALA A 156 11.72 -3.68 19.21
N ALA A 157 10.84 -4.32 18.43
CA ALA A 157 9.90 -5.30 18.98
C ALA A 157 10.50 -6.68 19.21
N TYR A 158 11.48 -7.10 18.40
CA TYR A 158 12.00 -8.47 18.38
C TYR A 158 13.53 -8.55 18.55
N GLY A 159 14.23 -7.43 18.70
CA GLY A 159 15.70 -7.41 18.75
C GLY A 159 16.34 -7.91 17.46
N MET A 160 15.69 -7.63 16.33
CA MET A 160 16.12 -8.15 15.05
C MET A 160 17.41 -7.49 14.57
N GLU A 161 18.36 -8.30 14.10
CA GLU A 161 19.65 -7.84 13.61
C GLU A 161 19.49 -7.06 12.29
N PRO A 162 20.15 -5.88 12.15
CA PRO A 162 20.02 -5.03 10.96
C PRO A 162 20.41 -5.70 9.64
N ASP A 163 21.39 -6.60 9.65
CA ASP A 163 21.91 -7.32 8.49
C ASP A 163 20.91 -8.34 7.90
N ARG A 164 19.91 -8.74 8.68
CA ARG A 164 18.80 -9.58 8.22
C ARG A 164 17.68 -8.79 7.56
N MET A 165 17.73 -7.47 7.61
CA MET A 165 16.71 -6.60 7.04
C MET A 165 17.28 -5.76 5.90
N PHE A 166 16.52 -5.58 4.84
CA PHE A 166 16.86 -4.66 3.75
C PHE A 166 15.61 -3.95 3.25
N LEU A 167 15.81 -2.70 2.82
CA LEU A 167 14.74 -1.86 2.31
C LEU A 167 14.64 -2.03 0.79
N LEU A 168 13.44 -2.38 0.31
CA LEU A 168 13.13 -2.39 -1.10
C LEU A 168 12.61 -1.01 -1.55
N PRO A 169 12.93 -0.60 -2.78
CA PRO A 169 12.35 0.61 -3.37
C PRO A 169 10.85 0.47 -3.61
N PRO A 170 10.14 1.55 -3.99
CA PRO A 170 8.75 1.45 -4.41
C PRO A 170 8.54 0.48 -5.57
N GLY A 171 7.34 -0.12 -5.62
CA GLY A 171 6.96 -1.11 -6.65
C GLY A 171 5.65 -0.73 -7.31
N MET A 172 5.62 0.42 -7.97
CA MET A 172 4.46 0.87 -8.72
C MET A 172 4.39 0.16 -10.09
N ASP A 173 3.20 0.06 -10.66
CA ASP A 173 3.03 -0.35 -12.05
C ASP A 173 3.48 0.77 -12.99
N PRO A 174 4.36 0.52 -13.96
CA PRO A 174 4.74 1.52 -14.94
C PRO A 174 3.54 2.16 -15.66
N ALA A 175 2.44 1.42 -15.86
CA ALA A 175 1.21 1.94 -16.44
C ALA A 175 0.51 3.01 -15.58
N CYS A 176 0.86 3.12 -14.29
CA CYS A 176 0.35 4.19 -13.41
C CYS A 176 1.12 5.52 -13.57
N ARG A 177 2.24 5.55 -14.29
CA ARG A 177 2.96 6.81 -14.58
C ARG A 177 2.09 7.74 -15.41
N ARG A 178 2.33 9.03 -15.23
CA ARG A 178 1.77 10.05 -16.12
C ARG A 178 2.21 9.76 -17.56
N PRO A 179 1.27 9.67 -18.51
CA PRO A 179 1.63 9.55 -19.92
C PRO A 179 2.21 10.88 -20.42
N PRO A 180 2.89 10.87 -21.58
CA PRO A 180 3.35 12.10 -22.21
C PRO A 180 2.21 13.08 -22.51
N GLU A 181 2.53 14.37 -22.57
CA GLU A 181 1.62 15.35 -23.16
C GLU A 181 1.56 15.15 -24.70
N PRO A 182 0.42 15.29 -25.37
CA PRO A 182 -0.87 15.81 -24.88
C PRO A 182 -1.83 14.76 -24.29
N GLU A 183 -1.45 13.48 -24.22
CA GLU A 183 -2.34 12.41 -23.71
C GLU A 183 -2.78 12.66 -22.27
N ALA A 184 -1.84 13.05 -21.39
CA ALA A 184 -2.14 13.34 -19.99
C ALA A 184 -3.20 14.45 -19.84
N GLU A 185 -3.10 15.49 -20.67
CA GLU A 185 -4.04 16.62 -20.65
C GLU A 185 -5.40 16.21 -21.22
N ALA A 186 -5.44 15.37 -22.24
CA ALA A 186 -6.68 14.84 -22.80
C ALA A 186 -7.43 13.97 -21.76
N ILE A 187 -6.71 13.10 -21.03
CA ILE A 187 -7.30 12.30 -19.94
C ILE A 187 -7.85 13.22 -18.84
N ARG A 188 -7.06 14.22 -18.41
CA ARG A 188 -7.47 15.20 -17.42
C ARG A 188 -8.75 15.94 -17.84
N ALA A 189 -8.76 16.47 -19.04
CA ALA A 189 -9.92 17.20 -19.56
C ALA A 189 -11.16 16.30 -19.65
N GLY A 190 -11.01 15.06 -20.14
CA GLY A 190 -12.08 14.09 -20.29
C GLY A 190 -12.71 13.71 -18.94
N ILE A 191 -11.90 13.33 -17.95
CA ILE A 191 -12.43 12.91 -16.64
C ILE A 191 -13.06 14.10 -15.87
N ARG A 192 -12.49 15.30 -15.98
CA ARG A 192 -13.08 16.51 -15.37
C ARG A 192 -14.40 16.86 -16.01
N SER A 193 -14.51 16.87 -17.33
CA SER A 193 -15.76 17.15 -18.05
C SER A 193 -16.85 16.15 -17.69
N SER A 194 -16.54 14.85 -17.69
CA SER A 194 -17.49 13.79 -17.34
C SER A 194 -18.01 13.89 -15.90
N ASN A 195 -17.29 14.58 -15.03
CA ASN A 195 -17.61 14.71 -13.60
C ASN A 195 -17.87 16.17 -13.19
N GLN A 196 -18.25 17.02 -14.14
CA GLN A 196 -18.66 18.41 -13.92
C GLN A 196 -17.63 19.24 -13.10
N ALA A 197 -16.35 18.90 -13.23
CA ALA A 197 -15.27 19.65 -12.61
C ALA A 197 -14.77 20.74 -13.58
N LEU A 198 -15.27 21.95 -13.44
CA LEU A 198 -14.92 23.09 -14.28
C LEU A 198 -13.44 23.50 -14.10
N PRO A 199 -12.86 24.28 -15.03
CA PRO A 199 -11.48 24.75 -14.93
C PRO A 199 -11.16 25.49 -13.62
N GLU A 200 -12.09 26.29 -13.11
CA GLU A 200 -11.95 27.04 -11.85
C GLU A 200 -12.11 26.20 -10.58
N HIS A 201 -12.56 24.96 -10.71
CA HIS A 201 -12.68 24.06 -9.56
C HIS A 201 -11.33 23.45 -9.18
N THR A 202 -11.05 23.42 -7.90
CA THR A 202 -9.97 22.60 -7.33
C THR A 202 -10.51 21.23 -6.96
N VAL A 203 -9.95 20.19 -7.55
CA VAL A 203 -10.34 18.79 -7.30
C VAL A 203 -9.42 18.15 -6.28
N ILE A 204 -9.98 17.79 -5.13
CA ILE A 204 -9.27 17.03 -4.08
C ILE A 204 -9.66 15.56 -4.20
N LEU A 205 -8.68 14.71 -4.43
CA LEU A 205 -8.85 13.26 -4.52
C LEU A 205 -8.59 12.59 -3.17
N ILE A 206 -9.46 11.67 -2.79
CA ILE A 206 -9.30 10.77 -1.64
C ILE A 206 -9.44 9.34 -2.15
N VAL A 207 -8.38 8.52 -2.05
CA VAL A 207 -8.42 7.09 -2.40
C VAL A 207 -8.45 6.27 -1.13
N SER A 208 -9.55 5.57 -0.88
CA SER A 208 -9.75 4.91 0.41
C SER A 208 -10.65 3.66 0.30
N ASN A 209 -10.28 2.62 1.07
CA ASN A 209 -11.10 1.45 1.33
C ASN A 209 -11.40 1.29 2.83
N SER A 210 -11.06 2.27 3.64
CA SER A 210 -11.27 2.29 5.09
C SER A 210 -11.31 3.72 5.59
N ILE A 211 -12.47 4.19 6.04
CA ILE A 211 -12.65 5.57 6.56
C ILE A 211 -11.62 5.85 7.65
N TYR A 212 -11.51 4.96 8.64
CA TYR A 212 -10.65 5.17 9.79
C TYR A 212 -9.15 5.08 9.45
N ASN A 213 -8.71 3.96 8.86
CA ASN A 213 -7.28 3.75 8.64
C ASN A 213 -6.66 4.76 7.68
N LYS A 214 -7.40 5.12 6.63
CA LYS A 214 -6.93 6.08 5.61
C LYS A 214 -7.22 7.54 5.99
N GLY A 215 -7.90 7.78 7.12
CA GLY A 215 -8.19 9.12 7.62
C GLY A 215 -9.19 9.89 6.75
N THR A 216 -10.13 9.19 6.10
CA THR A 216 -11.15 9.85 5.26
C THR A 216 -11.99 10.84 6.07
N ASP A 217 -12.32 10.50 7.32
CA ASP A 217 -12.98 11.40 8.27
C ASP A 217 -12.13 12.65 8.59
N ARG A 218 -10.81 12.48 8.77
CA ARG A 218 -9.87 13.60 8.96
C ARG A 218 -9.85 14.52 7.74
N ALA A 219 -9.87 13.93 6.53
CA ALA A 219 -9.91 14.69 5.29
C ALA A 219 -11.19 15.51 5.17
N ILE A 220 -12.37 14.91 5.44
CA ILE A 220 -13.66 15.60 5.44
C ILE A 220 -13.65 16.75 6.45
N THR A 221 -13.20 16.51 7.68
CA THR A 221 -13.12 17.54 8.73
C THR A 221 -12.18 18.68 8.33
N ALA A 222 -11.04 18.39 7.69
CA ALA A 222 -10.11 19.43 7.24
C ALA A 222 -10.70 20.30 6.13
N VAL A 223 -11.41 19.68 5.17
CA VAL A 223 -12.08 20.43 4.10
C VAL A 223 -13.26 21.24 4.65
N ALA A 224 -14.05 20.69 5.59
CA ALA A 224 -15.16 21.39 6.23
C ALA A 224 -14.71 22.66 6.97
N ALA A 225 -13.49 22.65 7.51
CA ALA A 225 -12.90 23.79 8.22
C ALA A 225 -12.45 24.95 7.29
N LEU A 226 -12.44 24.75 5.97
CA LEU A 226 -12.08 25.82 5.02
C LEU A 226 -13.18 26.88 4.93
N PRO A 227 -12.84 28.14 4.59
CA PRO A 227 -13.80 29.18 4.35
C PRO A 227 -14.84 28.80 3.28
N ASP A 228 -16.09 29.19 3.44
CA ASP A 228 -17.19 28.84 2.54
C ASP A 228 -16.93 29.23 1.09
N GLU A 229 -16.32 30.38 0.84
CA GLU A 229 -15.98 30.85 -0.50
C GLU A 229 -14.95 29.93 -1.19
N ARG A 230 -14.08 29.26 -0.43
CA ARG A 230 -13.17 28.24 -0.96
C ARG A 230 -13.91 26.93 -1.21
N LYS A 231 -14.76 26.49 -0.26
CA LYS A 231 -15.53 25.24 -0.39
C LYS A 231 -16.39 25.21 -1.66
N LYS A 232 -16.99 26.32 -2.03
CA LYS A 232 -17.80 26.44 -3.27
C LYS A 232 -17.01 26.07 -4.54
N LYS A 233 -15.70 26.34 -4.55
CA LYS A 233 -14.80 26.03 -5.67
C LYS A 233 -14.16 24.65 -5.60
N LEU A 234 -14.44 23.88 -4.54
CA LEU A 234 -13.88 22.53 -4.41
C LEU A 234 -14.79 21.48 -5.07
N ARG A 235 -14.15 20.41 -5.51
CA ARG A 235 -14.78 19.13 -5.83
C ARG A 235 -14.03 18.03 -5.10
N LEU A 236 -14.75 17.17 -4.41
CA LEU A 236 -14.17 16.08 -3.63
C LEU A 236 -14.45 14.76 -4.36
N TRP A 237 -13.41 14.10 -4.79
CA TRP A 237 -13.48 12.83 -5.49
C TRP A 237 -13.05 11.71 -4.57
N PHE A 238 -13.98 10.80 -4.28
CA PHE A 238 -13.73 9.64 -3.44
C PHE A 238 -13.68 8.38 -4.31
N VAL A 239 -12.53 7.73 -4.34
CA VAL A 239 -12.30 6.48 -5.07
C VAL A 239 -12.03 5.37 -4.08
N GLY A 240 -12.72 4.22 -4.24
CA GLY A 240 -12.58 3.04 -3.42
C GLY A 240 -13.88 2.60 -2.76
N ARG A 241 -13.80 1.49 -2.05
CA ARG A 241 -14.95 0.90 -1.37
C ARG A 241 -15.19 1.58 -0.04
N LEU A 242 -16.02 2.60 -0.04
CA LEU A 242 -16.44 3.29 1.18
C LEU A 242 -17.84 2.83 1.59
N PRO A 243 -18.13 2.72 2.89
CA PRO A 243 -19.47 2.39 3.38
C PRO A 243 -20.42 3.59 3.23
N ASP A 244 -21.73 3.33 3.27
CA ASP A 244 -22.76 4.35 3.02
C ASP A 244 -22.77 5.48 4.04
N GLU A 245 -22.28 5.24 5.26
CA GLU A 245 -22.12 6.24 6.33
C GLU A 245 -21.30 7.47 5.89
N ILE A 246 -20.47 7.33 4.86
CA ILE A 246 -19.70 8.45 4.29
C ILE A 246 -20.64 9.56 3.76
N ARG A 247 -21.80 9.20 3.20
CA ARG A 247 -22.78 10.16 2.68
C ARG A 247 -23.36 11.02 3.79
N THR A 248 -23.65 10.40 4.94
CA THR A 248 -24.11 11.10 6.14
C THR A 248 -23.05 12.08 6.64
N SER A 249 -21.80 11.62 6.76
CA SER A 249 -20.67 12.47 7.19
C SER A 249 -20.45 13.66 6.24
N LEU A 250 -20.60 13.47 4.93
CA LEU A 250 -20.48 14.54 3.94
C LEU A 250 -21.65 15.54 4.04
N ALA A 251 -22.87 15.07 4.29
CA ALA A 251 -24.03 15.92 4.45
C ALA A 251 -23.93 16.77 5.74
N GLU A 252 -23.53 16.15 6.86
CA GLU A 252 -23.30 16.84 8.14
C GLU A 252 -22.18 17.89 8.04
N ALA A 253 -21.16 17.63 7.21
CA ALA A 253 -20.07 18.57 6.93
C ALA A 253 -20.42 19.67 5.92
N GLY A 254 -21.61 19.64 5.30
CA GLY A 254 -22.04 20.57 4.25
C GLY A 254 -21.24 20.40 2.94
N LEU A 255 -20.77 19.19 2.64
CA LEU A 255 -19.90 18.87 1.50
C LEU A 255 -20.54 17.89 0.51
N ALA A 256 -21.81 17.54 0.68
CA ALA A 256 -22.49 16.54 -0.13
C ALA A 256 -22.53 16.91 -1.63
N GLU A 257 -22.87 18.17 -1.95
CA GLU A 257 -23.02 18.67 -3.33
C GLU A 257 -21.68 18.74 -4.08
N GLN A 258 -20.58 18.96 -3.36
CA GLN A 258 -19.22 19.00 -3.94
C GLN A 258 -18.57 17.63 -4.09
N SER A 259 -19.22 16.56 -3.60
CA SER A 259 -18.63 15.24 -3.45
C SER A 259 -19.14 14.23 -4.46
N ILE A 260 -18.22 13.49 -5.08
CA ILE A 260 -18.53 12.35 -5.96
C ILE A 260 -17.89 11.09 -5.37
N LEU A 261 -18.70 10.05 -5.20
CA LEU A 261 -18.25 8.72 -4.77
C LEU A 261 -18.24 7.77 -5.97
N PHE A 262 -17.06 7.46 -6.49
CA PHE A 262 -16.88 6.62 -7.68
C PHE A 262 -16.98 5.11 -7.39
N GLY A 263 -16.89 4.72 -6.10
CA GLY A 263 -16.75 3.31 -5.76
C GLY A 263 -15.38 2.75 -6.15
N GLN A 264 -15.32 1.42 -6.26
CA GLN A 264 -14.09 0.73 -6.67
C GLN A 264 -13.92 0.82 -8.19
N THR A 265 -12.73 1.22 -8.65
CA THR A 265 -12.40 1.35 -10.07
C THR A 265 -10.96 0.93 -10.33
N ASP A 266 -10.68 0.43 -11.53
CA ASP A 266 -9.34 0.17 -12.03
C ASP A 266 -8.66 1.44 -12.60
N GLY A 267 -9.46 2.49 -12.85
CA GLY A 267 -9.03 3.77 -13.43
C GLY A 267 -8.52 4.79 -12.40
N VAL A 268 -7.89 4.37 -11.29
CA VAL A 268 -7.39 5.30 -10.25
C VAL A 268 -6.38 6.29 -10.82
N ARG A 269 -5.55 5.89 -11.79
CA ARG A 269 -4.59 6.76 -12.48
C ARG A 269 -5.29 7.96 -13.11
N ASP A 270 -6.39 7.75 -13.82
CA ASP A 270 -7.09 8.82 -14.54
C ASP A 270 -7.72 9.83 -13.56
N HIS A 271 -8.20 9.35 -12.41
CA HIS A 271 -8.65 10.22 -11.32
C HIS A 271 -7.49 11.05 -10.75
N MET A 272 -6.28 10.46 -10.63
CA MET A 272 -5.08 11.20 -10.20
C MET A 272 -4.66 12.26 -11.21
N LEU A 273 -4.76 11.97 -12.51
CA LEU A 273 -4.49 12.95 -13.57
C LEU A 273 -5.52 14.08 -13.58
N GLY A 274 -6.80 13.77 -13.27
CA GLY A 274 -7.89 14.75 -13.21
C GLY A 274 -7.88 15.65 -11.98
N ALA A 275 -7.28 15.20 -10.88
CA ALA A 275 -7.22 15.91 -9.61
C ALA A 275 -6.15 17.01 -9.57
N ASP A 276 -6.23 17.86 -8.54
CA ASP A 276 -5.26 18.92 -8.25
C ASP A 276 -4.47 18.65 -6.97
N LEU A 277 -5.05 17.86 -6.05
CA LEU A 277 -4.44 17.46 -4.78
C LEU A 277 -4.90 16.06 -4.38
N PHE A 278 -3.96 15.22 -3.94
CA PHE A 278 -4.26 13.96 -3.25
C PHE A 278 -4.17 14.17 -1.74
N LEU A 279 -5.29 13.99 -1.03
CA LEU A 279 -5.39 14.17 0.42
C LEU A 279 -5.48 12.79 1.12
N HIS A 280 -4.44 12.43 1.89
CA HIS A 280 -4.30 11.11 2.50
C HIS A 280 -3.81 11.16 3.95
N PRO A 281 -4.63 11.68 4.91
CA PRO A 281 -4.22 11.86 6.31
C PRO A 281 -4.38 10.57 7.13
N ALA A 282 -3.69 9.50 6.71
CA ALA A 282 -3.83 8.17 7.28
C ALA A 282 -3.49 8.09 8.77
N ARG A 283 -4.16 7.17 9.48
CA ARG A 283 -3.84 6.75 10.85
C ARG A 283 -2.97 5.50 10.87
N ASN A 284 -3.10 4.69 9.84
CA ASN A 284 -2.36 3.45 9.69
C ASN A 284 -2.15 3.14 8.21
N GLU A 285 -0.90 3.12 7.80
CA GLU A 285 -0.49 2.82 6.44
C GLU A 285 0.89 2.20 6.44
N SER A 286 1.02 1.00 5.89
CA SER A 286 2.31 0.30 5.82
C SER A 286 3.29 1.02 4.90
N ALA A 287 2.95 1.13 3.63
CA ALA A 287 3.75 1.83 2.63
C ALA A 287 3.02 3.06 2.08
N GLY A 288 1.78 2.88 1.63
CA GLY A 288 1.01 3.93 0.98
C GLY A 288 1.29 4.00 -0.53
N SER A 289 1.09 2.89 -1.24
CA SER A 289 1.34 2.83 -2.69
C SER A 289 0.64 3.94 -3.47
N ALA A 290 -0.56 4.35 -3.04
CA ALA A 290 -1.29 5.45 -3.65
C ALA A 290 -0.53 6.80 -3.61
N LEU A 291 0.35 7.03 -2.60
CA LEU A 291 1.20 8.22 -2.56
C LEU A 291 2.18 8.23 -3.74
N ILE A 292 2.81 7.08 -4.01
CA ILE A 292 3.75 6.93 -5.11
C ILE A 292 3.04 7.03 -6.47
N GLU A 293 1.85 6.43 -6.58
CA GLU A 293 1.01 6.53 -7.78
C GLU A 293 0.61 7.99 -8.05
N ALA A 294 0.23 8.75 -7.01
CA ALA A 294 -0.07 10.18 -7.12
C ALA A 294 1.15 11.01 -7.54
N LEU A 295 2.31 10.80 -6.88
CA LEU A 295 3.57 11.47 -7.26
C LEU A 295 3.94 11.18 -8.72
N ALA A 296 3.82 9.92 -9.15
CA ALA A 296 4.13 9.51 -10.52
C ALA A 296 3.15 10.08 -11.57
N ALA A 297 1.92 10.38 -11.17
CA ALA A 297 0.94 11.11 -11.98
C ALA A 297 1.20 12.64 -12.00
N GLY A 298 2.15 13.13 -11.22
CA GLY A 298 2.43 14.56 -11.07
C GLY A 298 1.43 15.27 -10.14
N LEU A 299 0.70 14.52 -9.30
CA LEU A 299 -0.31 15.04 -8.38
C LEU A 299 0.33 15.38 -7.03
N PRO A 300 0.28 16.64 -6.55
CA PRO A 300 0.69 17.00 -5.19
C PRO A 300 -0.04 16.18 -4.13
N VAL A 301 0.65 15.82 -3.06
CA VAL A 301 0.13 14.97 -1.99
C VAL A 301 0.19 15.69 -0.64
N LEU A 302 -0.89 15.67 0.13
CA LEU A 302 -0.88 16.00 1.56
C LEU A 302 -1.14 14.72 2.36
N THR A 303 -0.18 14.32 3.18
CA THR A 303 -0.23 13.07 3.95
C THR A 303 0.30 13.23 5.37
N THR A 304 0.31 12.15 6.14
CA THR A 304 0.92 12.06 7.47
C THR A 304 2.23 11.25 7.42
N ASP A 305 3.12 11.48 8.38
CA ASP A 305 4.39 10.75 8.55
C ASP A 305 4.22 9.27 8.90
N ILE A 306 3.01 8.84 9.25
CA ILE A 306 2.66 7.43 9.49
C ILE A 306 2.80 6.59 8.22
N CYS A 307 2.65 7.19 7.03
CA CYS A 307 2.77 6.49 5.76
C CYS A 307 4.24 6.14 5.46
N GLY A 308 4.53 4.86 5.16
CA GLY A 308 5.90 4.42 4.89
C GLY A 308 6.56 5.14 3.71
N PHE A 309 5.76 5.64 2.76
CA PHE A 309 6.25 6.46 1.63
C PHE A 309 6.13 7.97 1.83
N ALA A 310 5.77 8.45 3.04
CA ALA A 310 5.80 9.88 3.35
C ALA A 310 7.17 10.55 3.05
N PRO A 311 8.34 9.91 3.22
CA PRO A 311 9.63 10.48 2.85
C PRO A 311 9.74 10.88 1.38
N TYR A 312 9.06 10.20 0.47
CA TYR A 312 9.01 10.58 -0.96
C TYR A 312 8.19 11.87 -1.17
N VAL A 313 7.05 12.00 -0.46
CA VAL A 313 6.24 13.23 -0.46
C VAL A 313 7.03 14.40 0.13
N GLN A 314 7.74 14.15 1.24
CA GLN A 314 8.60 15.17 1.88
C GLN A 314 9.68 15.70 0.92
N LYS A 315 10.32 14.82 0.16
CA LYS A 315 11.31 15.20 -0.85
C LYS A 315 10.71 15.96 -2.04
N ALA A 316 9.52 15.55 -2.48
CA ALA A 316 8.84 16.16 -3.62
C ALA A 316 8.32 17.56 -3.31
N THR A 317 7.56 17.73 -2.23
CA THR A 317 6.80 18.96 -1.93
C THR A 317 6.93 19.47 -0.50
N GLY A 318 7.38 18.63 0.46
CA GLY A 318 7.44 18.97 1.88
C GLY A 318 6.07 18.99 2.58
N THR A 319 5.06 18.33 2.00
CA THR A 319 3.67 18.38 2.45
C THR A 319 3.29 17.13 3.27
N VAL A 320 4.04 16.89 4.33
CA VAL A 320 3.83 15.81 5.30
C VAL A 320 3.51 16.41 6.65
N LEU A 321 2.36 16.02 7.23
CA LEU A 321 1.99 16.38 8.60
C LEU A 321 2.68 15.42 9.57
N GLU A 322 3.51 15.97 10.43
CA GLU A 322 4.28 15.21 11.42
C GLU A 322 3.43 14.84 12.63
N SER A 323 3.81 13.74 13.29
CA SER A 323 3.25 13.30 14.56
C SER A 323 3.72 14.20 15.74
N PRO A 324 2.86 14.43 16.77
CA PRO A 324 1.51 13.89 16.91
C PRO A 324 0.50 14.58 15.98
N PHE A 325 -0.42 13.78 15.42
CA PHE A 325 -1.44 14.31 14.53
C PHE A 325 -2.28 15.42 15.16
N ARG A 326 -2.46 16.53 14.43
CA ARG A 326 -3.31 17.65 14.81
C ARG A 326 -4.25 18.02 13.67
N GLN A 327 -5.57 18.01 13.95
CA GLN A 327 -6.59 18.27 12.95
C GLN A 327 -6.56 19.72 12.43
N ASP A 328 -6.28 20.68 13.32
CA ASP A 328 -6.12 22.10 12.99
C ASP A 328 -4.93 22.32 12.04
N LYS A 329 -3.81 21.63 12.27
CA LYS A 329 -2.64 21.70 11.39
C LYS A 329 -2.89 21.09 10.02
N LEU A 330 -3.67 20.00 9.94
CA LEU A 330 -4.07 19.43 8.65
C LEU A 330 -4.90 20.44 7.84
N ALA A 331 -5.85 21.12 8.48
CA ALA A 331 -6.68 22.13 7.83
C ALA A 331 -5.86 23.36 7.40
N GLU A 332 -4.93 23.83 8.25
CA GLU A 332 -3.98 24.90 7.94
C GLU A 332 -3.13 24.56 6.72
N MET A 333 -2.45 23.39 6.73
CA MET A 333 -1.63 22.93 5.61
C MET A 333 -2.46 22.81 4.32
N LEU A 334 -3.67 22.26 4.38
CA LEU A 334 -4.57 22.19 3.23
C LEU A 334 -4.91 23.58 2.69
N SER A 335 -5.25 24.53 3.59
CA SER A 335 -5.55 25.92 3.23
C SER A 335 -4.38 26.61 2.54
N ASP A 336 -3.15 26.36 2.99
CA ASP A 336 -1.92 26.96 2.46
C ASP A 336 -1.49 26.32 1.12
N MET A 337 -1.81 25.05 0.92
CA MET A 337 -1.48 24.35 -0.33
C MET A 337 -2.35 24.79 -1.51
N ILE A 338 -3.65 25.03 -1.31
CA ILE A 338 -4.61 25.34 -2.38
C ILE A 338 -4.12 26.48 -3.30
N PRO A 339 -3.68 27.64 -2.81
CA PRO A 339 -3.22 28.71 -3.67
C PRO A 339 -1.86 28.42 -4.36
N ARG A 340 -1.17 27.37 -3.97
CA ARG A 340 0.17 27.00 -4.45
C ARG A 340 0.17 25.71 -5.28
N LEU A 341 -0.98 25.20 -5.67
CA LEU A 341 -1.09 23.89 -6.35
C LEU A 341 -0.32 23.83 -7.66
N ASP A 342 -0.26 24.91 -8.44
CA ASP A 342 0.52 24.94 -9.69
C ASP A 342 2.02 24.82 -9.42
N GLU A 343 2.55 25.52 -8.41
CA GLU A 343 3.95 25.36 -7.97
C GLU A 343 4.23 23.94 -7.49
N LEU A 344 3.36 23.40 -6.65
CA LEU A 344 3.50 22.05 -6.09
C LEU A 344 3.41 20.98 -7.18
N LYS A 345 2.52 21.14 -8.15
CA LYS A 345 2.38 20.23 -9.31
C LYS A 345 3.68 20.22 -10.13
N ARG A 346 4.25 21.38 -10.44
CA ARG A 346 5.53 21.49 -11.16
C ARG A 346 6.64 20.76 -10.41
N ARG A 347 6.78 21.01 -9.10
CA ARG A 347 7.78 20.32 -8.25
C ARG A 347 7.57 18.80 -8.23
N THR A 348 6.32 18.36 -8.13
CA THR A 348 5.98 16.93 -8.14
C THR A 348 6.36 16.27 -9.46
N LEU A 349 6.10 16.93 -10.60
CA LEU A 349 6.50 16.44 -11.93
C LEU A 349 8.02 16.37 -12.09
N GLU A 350 8.75 17.41 -11.67
CA GLU A 350 10.20 17.42 -11.69
C GLU A 350 10.82 16.29 -10.84
N TYR A 351 10.20 16.00 -9.69
CA TYR A 351 10.62 14.89 -8.83
C TYR A 351 10.31 13.54 -9.46
N ALA A 352 9.10 13.36 -9.99
CA ALA A 352 8.65 12.10 -10.56
C ALA A 352 9.47 11.62 -11.76
N VAL A 353 10.04 12.54 -12.54
CA VAL A 353 10.93 12.20 -13.67
C VAL A 353 12.27 11.63 -13.19
N LYS A 354 12.76 12.08 -12.04
CA LYS A 354 14.08 11.70 -11.50
C LYS A 354 14.03 10.43 -10.62
N GLU A 355 12.85 10.09 -10.10
CA GLU A 355 12.72 9.01 -9.11
C GLU A 355 12.28 7.71 -9.77
N ASP A 356 12.88 6.60 -9.31
CA ASP A 356 12.46 5.26 -9.71
C ASP A 356 11.41 4.70 -8.75
N PHE A 357 10.17 4.68 -9.22
CA PHE A 357 9.04 4.14 -8.47
C PHE A 357 8.69 2.69 -8.83
N CYS A 358 9.39 2.05 -9.75
CA CYS A 358 8.95 0.78 -10.36
C CYS A 358 9.89 -0.40 -10.11
N SER A 359 11.10 -0.19 -9.60
CA SER A 359 12.18 -1.18 -9.60
C SER A 359 12.08 -2.28 -8.53
N ARG A 360 11.11 -2.24 -7.63
CA ARG A 360 11.01 -3.20 -6.50
C ARG A 360 11.21 -4.66 -6.91
N ALA A 361 10.47 -5.13 -7.92
CA ALA A 361 10.53 -6.52 -8.34
C ALA A 361 11.92 -6.88 -8.87
N LYS A 362 12.53 -6.00 -9.67
CA LYS A 362 13.88 -6.15 -10.21
C LYS A 362 14.92 -6.18 -9.10
N VAL A 363 14.89 -5.20 -8.19
CA VAL A 363 15.86 -5.14 -7.06
C VAL A 363 15.70 -6.35 -6.15
N PHE A 364 14.47 -6.80 -5.91
CA PHE A 364 14.26 -7.98 -5.08
C PHE A 364 14.75 -9.24 -5.78
N ALA A 365 14.50 -9.42 -7.08
CA ALA A 365 15.06 -10.53 -7.86
C ALA A 365 16.59 -10.54 -7.83
N ASP A 366 17.24 -9.36 -8.00
CA ASP A 366 18.71 -9.22 -7.91
C ASP A 366 19.27 -9.68 -6.55
N ILE A 367 18.52 -9.42 -5.46
CA ILE A 367 18.89 -9.87 -4.10
C ILE A 367 18.71 -11.38 -3.94
N LEU A 368 17.63 -11.94 -4.49
CA LEU A 368 17.33 -13.38 -4.43
C LEU A 368 18.35 -14.21 -5.21
N GLU A 369 18.88 -13.70 -6.32
CA GLU A 369 19.88 -14.36 -7.15
C GLU A 369 21.29 -14.38 -6.53
N LYS A 370 21.59 -13.43 -5.63
CA LYS A 370 22.91 -13.28 -4.96
C LYS A 370 23.05 -14.06 -3.66
N ARG A 371 22.17 -15.00 -3.39
CA ARG A 371 22.15 -15.80 -2.17
C ARG A 371 23.52 -16.36 -1.78
#